data_2815fd1415157a2c321c81a075a20fce
#
_entry.id   2815fd1415157a2c321c81a075a20fce
#
_cell.length_a   1.000
_cell.length_b   1.000
_cell.length_c   1.000
_cell.angle_alpha   90.00
_cell.angle_beta   90.00
_cell.angle_gamma   90.00
#
_symmetry.space_group_name_H-M   'P 1'
#
loop_
_entity.id
_entity.type
_entity.pdbx_description
1 polymer ?
#
loop_
_entity_poly.entity_id
_entity_poly.type
_entity_poly.pdbx_seq_one_letter_code
_entity_poly.pdbx_strand_id
1 'polypeptide(L)'
;MREQNYSAPTFEKASAYEDLAHQFGTFPFVVSLEVVEHCYSPKAFASTIFNLLKPGGVAFISTPYHGYLKNLALAVTGKLDDHFTALWDGGHIKFWSMNTLAKLLVEAGFESVEFQRVGRIPPFAKSMVAIATKAK
;
A
#
# COMPACT_ATOMS: atom_id res chain seq x y z
N MET A 1 -31.12 3.05 -20.34
CA MET A 1 -29.69 2.94 -19.96
C MET A 1 -29.15 4.35 -19.84
N ARG A 2 -28.69 4.76 -18.64
CA ARG A 2 -27.97 6.04 -18.51
C ARG A 2 -26.55 5.80 -19.00
N GLU A 3 -26.13 6.42 -20.08
CA GLU A 3 -24.73 6.51 -20.46
C GLU A 3 -23.99 7.24 -19.33
N GLN A 4 -23.18 6.53 -18.59
CA GLN A 4 -22.23 7.16 -17.68
C GLN A 4 -21.09 7.72 -18.54
N ASN A 5 -21.07 9.04 -18.74
CA ASN A 5 -19.93 9.75 -19.32
C ASN A 5 -18.76 9.66 -18.33
N TYR A 6 -17.91 8.65 -18.50
CA TYR A 6 -16.63 8.61 -17.82
C TYR A 6 -15.70 9.62 -18.48
N SER A 7 -15.25 10.61 -17.73
CA SER A 7 -14.13 11.46 -18.18
C SER A 7 -12.88 10.60 -18.34
N ALA A 8 -12.08 10.88 -19.34
CA ALA A 8 -10.81 10.19 -19.53
C ALA A 8 -9.90 10.35 -18.29
N PRO A 9 -9.13 9.32 -17.91
CA PRO A 9 -8.21 9.43 -16.79
C PRO A 9 -7.13 10.49 -17.06
N THR A 10 -6.83 11.29 -16.03
CA THR A 10 -5.75 12.28 -16.07
C THR A 10 -4.50 11.66 -15.45
N PHE A 11 -3.34 11.85 -16.09
CA PHE A 11 -2.04 11.37 -15.62
C PHE A 11 -1.16 12.56 -15.26
N GLU A 12 -0.71 12.58 -14.00
CA GLU A 12 0.16 13.63 -13.47
C GLU A 12 1.41 13.04 -12.83
N LYS A 13 2.55 13.69 -13.00
CA LYS A 13 3.80 13.30 -12.34
C LYS A 13 3.87 14.01 -11.00
N ALA A 14 3.96 13.22 -9.91
CA ALA A 14 4.08 13.75 -8.56
C ALA A 14 4.90 12.82 -7.67
N SER A 15 5.40 13.32 -6.55
CA SER A 15 6.08 12.53 -5.53
C SER A 15 5.09 12.05 -4.48
N ALA A 16 5.28 10.80 -4.02
CA ALA A 16 4.50 10.25 -2.91
C ALA A 16 4.76 10.94 -1.55
N TYR A 17 5.65 11.93 -1.51
CA TYR A 17 6.03 12.69 -0.31
C TYR A 17 5.61 14.16 -0.36
N GLU A 18 4.94 14.59 -1.45
CA GLU A 18 4.44 15.95 -1.61
C GLU A 18 3.04 16.11 -1.03
N ASP A 19 2.64 17.36 -0.80
CA ASP A 19 1.25 17.68 -0.43
C ASP A 19 0.33 17.60 -1.65
N LEU A 20 0.01 16.37 -2.04
CA LEU A 20 -0.85 16.09 -3.18
C LEU A 20 -2.30 16.55 -2.94
N ALA A 21 -2.73 16.66 -1.68
CA ALA A 21 -4.06 17.12 -1.34
C ALA A 21 -4.25 18.61 -1.66
N HIS A 22 -3.21 19.41 -1.47
CA HIS A 22 -3.20 20.82 -1.91
C HIS A 22 -3.20 20.93 -3.43
N GLN A 23 -2.52 20.04 -4.12
CA GLN A 23 -2.37 20.08 -5.59
C GLN A 23 -3.61 19.55 -6.33
N PHE A 24 -4.19 18.42 -5.87
CA PHE A 24 -5.24 17.70 -6.58
C PHE A 24 -6.59 17.65 -5.84
N GLY A 25 -6.65 18.17 -4.61
CA GLY A 25 -7.84 18.07 -3.77
C GLY A 25 -7.94 16.72 -3.05
N THR A 26 -9.12 16.43 -2.52
CA THR A 26 -9.39 15.22 -1.74
C THR A 26 -10.41 14.31 -2.41
N PHE A 27 -10.28 13.00 -2.20
CA PHE A 27 -11.03 11.95 -2.88
C PHE A 27 -11.75 11.04 -1.89
N PRO A 28 -12.90 10.44 -2.27
CA PRO A 28 -13.55 9.42 -1.42
C PRO A 28 -12.77 8.11 -1.37
N PHE A 29 -11.98 7.83 -2.43
CA PHE A 29 -11.13 6.63 -2.53
C PHE A 29 -9.76 7.00 -3.04
N VAL A 30 -8.73 6.37 -2.47
CA VAL A 30 -7.34 6.45 -2.92
C VAL A 30 -6.81 5.03 -3.09
N VAL A 31 -6.15 4.76 -4.20
CA VAL A 31 -5.57 3.45 -4.50
C VAL A 31 -4.06 3.62 -4.71
N SER A 32 -3.27 2.82 -3.99
CA SER A 32 -1.82 2.75 -4.13
C SER A 32 -1.41 1.29 -4.34
N LEU A 33 -0.83 0.99 -5.50
CA LEU A 33 -0.49 -0.37 -5.90
C LEU A 33 1.02 -0.54 -5.98
N GLU A 34 1.58 -1.39 -5.09
CA GLU A 34 3.00 -1.76 -5.08
C GLU A 34 3.92 -0.52 -5.02
N VAL A 35 3.68 0.40 -4.07
CA VAL A 35 4.43 1.64 -3.89
C VAL A 35 5.11 1.71 -2.53
N VAL A 36 4.42 1.35 -1.45
CA VAL A 36 4.89 1.55 -0.06
C VAL A 36 6.19 0.79 0.25
N GLU A 37 6.46 -0.31 -0.43
CA GLU A 37 7.71 -1.08 -0.33
C GLU A 37 8.93 -0.39 -0.93
N HIS A 38 8.72 0.59 -1.81
CA HIS A 38 9.77 1.40 -2.42
C HIS A 38 9.99 2.73 -1.69
N CYS A 39 9.18 3.02 -0.66
CA CYS A 39 9.24 4.31 0.04
C CYS A 39 10.37 4.37 1.07
N TYR A 40 11.30 5.32 0.94
CA TYR A 40 12.30 5.64 1.97
C TYR A 40 11.63 6.18 3.24
N SER A 41 10.64 7.06 3.08
CA SER A 41 9.85 7.64 4.18
C SER A 41 8.41 7.11 4.17
N PRO A 42 8.15 5.92 4.72
CA PRO A 42 6.80 5.36 4.74
C PRO A 42 5.82 6.22 5.56
N LYS A 43 6.28 6.94 6.57
CA LYS A 43 5.42 7.87 7.33
C LYS A 43 4.94 9.04 6.48
N ALA A 44 5.82 9.63 5.67
CA ALA A 44 5.42 10.69 4.73
C ALA A 44 4.42 10.16 3.69
N PHE A 45 4.69 8.99 3.10
CA PHE A 45 3.75 8.32 2.20
C PHE A 45 2.37 8.11 2.84
N ALA A 46 2.31 7.53 4.06
CA ALA A 46 1.05 7.28 4.74
C ALA A 46 0.28 8.57 5.05
N SER A 47 0.99 9.64 5.44
CA SER A 47 0.40 10.97 5.64
C SER A 47 -0.15 11.56 4.33
N THR A 48 0.57 11.42 3.22
CA THR A 48 0.09 11.85 1.89
C THR A 48 -1.20 11.13 1.52
N ILE A 49 -1.27 9.80 1.66
CA ILE A 49 -2.48 9.02 1.39
C ILE A 49 -3.64 9.46 2.30
N PHE A 50 -3.36 9.66 3.60
CA PHE A 50 -4.37 10.11 4.56
C PHE A 50 -4.94 11.50 4.22
N ASN A 51 -4.08 12.43 3.82
CA ASN A 51 -4.47 13.81 3.46
C ASN A 51 -5.27 13.85 2.16
N LEU A 52 -4.99 12.96 1.21
CA LEU A 52 -5.75 12.84 -0.04
C LEU A 52 -7.18 12.34 0.16
N LEU A 53 -7.51 11.76 1.32
CA LEU A 53 -8.85 11.24 1.59
C LEU A 53 -9.77 12.31 2.19
N LYS A 54 -11.00 12.34 1.70
CA LYS A 54 -12.12 13.01 2.38
C LYS A 54 -12.40 12.36 3.73
N PRO A 55 -13.03 13.05 4.69
CA PRO A 55 -13.59 12.40 5.88
C PRO A 55 -14.50 11.23 5.48
N GLY A 56 -14.35 10.08 6.13
CA GLY A 56 -15.03 8.83 5.78
C GLY A 56 -14.50 8.13 4.52
N GLY A 57 -13.44 8.63 3.90
CA GLY A 57 -12.83 8.02 2.71
C GLY A 57 -12.00 6.79 3.01
N VAL A 58 -11.72 5.98 1.98
CA VAL A 58 -11.04 4.68 2.10
C VAL A 58 -9.82 4.63 1.20
N ALA A 59 -8.68 4.18 1.75
CA ALA A 59 -7.48 3.85 0.98
C ALA A 59 -7.35 2.35 0.77
N PHE A 60 -6.95 1.96 -0.44
CA PHE A 60 -6.55 0.60 -0.80
C PHE A 60 -5.06 0.61 -1.12
N ILE A 61 -4.26 -0.09 -0.30
CA ILE A 61 -2.79 -0.08 -0.42
C ILE A 61 -2.32 -1.51 -0.60
N SER A 62 -1.80 -1.84 -1.78
CA SER A 62 -1.21 -3.15 -2.02
C SER A 62 0.30 -3.13 -1.82
N THR A 63 0.85 -4.25 -1.37
CA THR A 63 2.29 -4.50 -1.23
C THR A 63 2.55 -6.00 -1.15
N PRO A 64 3.75 -6.50 -1.48
CA PRO A 64 4.10 -7.90 -1.26
C PRO A 64 3.91 -8.32 0.19
N TYR A 65 3.31 -9.50 0.37
CA TYR A 65 3.07 -10.05 1.70
C TYR A 65 4.30 -10.74 2.27
N HIS A 66 4.78 -10.27 3.42
CA HIS A 66 5.91 -10.83 4.16
C HIS A 66 5.45 -11.40 5.52
N GLY A 67 4.62 -12.47 5.44
CA GLY A 67 4.18 -13.20 6.63
C GLY A 67 5.26 -14.13 7.17
N TYR A 68 5.21 -14.42 8.48
CA TYR A 68 6.19 -15.25 9.18
C TYR A 68 6.41 -16.63 8.54
N LEU A 69 5.32 -17.36 8.26
CA LEU A 69 5.43 -18.71 7.67
C LEU A 69 6.01 -18.69 6.25
N LYS A 70 5.67 -17.69 5.44
CA LYS A 70 6.25 -17.51 4.11
C LYS A 70 7.75 -17.27 4.21
N ASN A 71 8.19 -16.34 5.07
CA ASN A 71 9.60 -16.03 5.24
C ASN A 71 10.38 -17.23 5.81
N LEU A 72 9.81 -17.97 6.75
CA LEU A 72 10.40 -19.20 7.27
C LEU A 72 10.59 -20.25 6.15
N ALA A 73 9.58 -20.46 5.31
CA ALA A 73 9.68 -21.39 4.18
C ALA A 73 10.77 -20.95 3.18
N LEU A 74 10.88 -19.65 2.87
CA LEU A 74 11.94 -19.13 2.01
C LEU A 74 13.34 -19.36 2.62
N ALA A 75 13.49 -19.14 3.92
CA ALA A 75 14.75 -19.36 4.63
C ALA A 75 15.16 -20.83 4.62
N VAL A 76 14.25 -21.73 4.99
CA VAL A 76 14.53 -23.19 5.06
C VAL A 76 14.81 -23.79 3.67
N THR A 77 14.18 -23.24 2.62
CA THR A 77 14.37 -23.72 1.24
C THR A 77 15.53 -23.05 0.50
N GLY A 78 16.28 -22.14 1.15
CA GLY A 78 17.38 -21.39 0.53
C GLY A 78 16.98 -20.41 -0.58
N LYS A 79 15.70 -19.98 -0.61
CA LYS A 79 15.15 -19.12 -1.67
C LYS A 79 15.07 -17.63 -1.30
N LEU A 80 15.79 -17.20 -0.29
CA LEU A 80 15.78 -15.78 0.13
C LEU A 80 16.39 -14.89 -0.94
N ASP A 81 17.51 -15.26 -1.54
CA ASP A 81 18.21 -14.45 -2.54
C ASP A 81 17.35 -14.26 -3.80
N ASP A 82 16.70 -15.34 -4.27
CA ASP A 82 15.75 -15.28 -5.38
C ASP A 82 14.53 -14.40 -5.08
N HIS A 83 14.14 -14.32 -3.82
CA HIS A 83 12.97 -13.57 -3.39
C HIS A 83 13.25 -12.09 -3.17
N PHE A 84 14.38 -11.76 -2.55
CA PHE A 84 14.71 -10.36 -2.23
C PHE A 84 15.42 -9.63 -3.35
N THR A 85 15.98 -10.34 -4.34
CA THR A 85 16.56 -9.78 -5.58
C THR A 85 17.44 -8.54 -5.33
N ALA A 86 18.45 -8.69 -4.46
CA ALA A 86 19.28 -7.57 -3.97
C ALA A 86 20.01 -6.76 -5.07
N LEU A 87 20.21 -7.36 -6.25
CA LEU A 87 20.86 -6.71 -7.38
C LEU A 87 19.91 -5.96 -8.32
N TRP A 88 18.62 -5.95 -8.00
CA TRP A 88 17.62 -5.27 -8.82
C TRP A 88 17.55 -3.78 -8.47
N ASP A 89 17.98 -2.91 -9.39
CA ASP A 89 17.86 -1.46 -9.25
C ASP A 89 16.39 -1.05 -9.17
N GLY A 90 16.03 -0.28 -8.10
CA GLY A 90 14.65 0.08 -7.82
C GLY A 90 13.82 -1.02 -7.17
N GLY A 91 14.46 -2.10 -6.69
CA GLY A 91 13.82 -3.17 -5.95
C GLY A 91 13.20 -2.73 -4.62
N HIS A 92 12.61 -3.68 -3.92
CA HIS A 92 11.94 -3.40 -2.65
C HIS A 92 12.95 -3.05 -1.55
N ILE A 93 12.73 -1.94 -0.85
CA ILE A 93 13.56 -1.50 0.28
C ILE A 93 12.86 -1.67 1.63
N LYS A 94 11.55 -1.96 1.63
CA LYS A 94 10.76 -2.25 2.82
C LYS A 94 9.98 -3.56 2.63
N PHE A 95 9.90 -4.33 3.71
CA PHE A 95 9.22 -5.63 3.73
C PHE A 95 8.12 -5.59 4.78
N TRP A 96 6.87 -5.64 4.34
CA TRP A 96 5.71 -5.38 5.18
C TRP A 96 5.03 -6.68 5.62
N SER A 97 4.79 -6.81 6.93
CA SER A 97 3.77 -7.69 7.47
C SER A 97 2.46 -6.91 7.66
N MET A 98 1.34 -7.60 7.86
CA MET A 98 0.06 -6.95 8.20
C MET A 98 0.20 -6.06 9.44
N ASN A 99 0.91 -6.54 10.48
CA ASN A 99 1.08 -5.79 11.73
C ASN A 99 1.87 -4.50 11.54
N THR A 100 2.98 -4.53 10.79
CA THR A 100 3.82 -3.34 10.59
C THR A 100 3.15 -2.31 9.68
N LEU A 101 2.42 -2.76 8.65
CA LEU A 101 1.66 -1.85 7.80
C LEU A 101 0.45 -1.26 8.53
N ALA A 102 -0.28 -2.07 9.33
CA ALA A 102 -1.37 -1.56 10.17
C ALA A 102 -0.88 -0.48 11.13
N LYS A 103 0.25 -0.73 11.82
CA LYS A 103 0.84 0.26 12.73
C LYS A 103 1.17 1.57 12.02
N LEU A 104 1.78 1.51 10.84
CA LEU A 104 2.09 2.69 10.03
C LEU A 104 0.83 3.51 9.72
N LEU A 105 -0.24 2.84 9.29
CA LEU A 105 -1.48 3.50 8.88
C LEU A 105 -2.23 4.08 10.08
N VAL A 106 -2.30 3.36 11.20
CA VAL A 106 -2.90 3.88 12.45
C VAL A 106 -2.12 5.09 12.97
N GLU A 107 -0.79 5.05 12.94
CA GLU A 107 0.05 6.21 13.31
C GLU A 107 -0.17 7.42 12.37
N ALA A 108 -0.57 7.21 11.12
CA ALA A 108 -0.93 8.27 10.19
C ALA A 108 -2.34 8.85 10.42
N GLY A 109 -3.15 8.23 11.28
CA GLY A 109 -4.48 8.72 11.67
C GLY A 109 -5.67 7.92 11.14
N PHE A 110 -5.44 6.80 10.45
CA PHE A 110 -6.55 5.94 10.00
C PHE A 110 -7.28 5.31 11.20
N GLU A 111 -8.60 5.32 11.16
CA GLU A 111 -9.48 4.79 12.20
C GLU A 111 -9.50 3.27 12.24
N SER A 112 -9.50 2.65 11.07
CA SER A 112 -9.49 1.19 10.93
C SER A 112 -8.62 0.74 9.76
N VAL A 113 -8.03 -0.44 9.89
CA VAL A 113 -7.22 -1.08 8.85
C VAL A 113 -7.57 -2.57 8.80
N GLU A 114 -8.12 -2.98 7.67
CA GLU A 114 -8.41 -4.38 7.36
C GLU A 114 -7.46 -4.90 6.30
N PHE A 115 -7.29 -6.22 6.20
CA PHE A 115 -6.38 -6.83 5.23
C PHE A 115 -7.04 -7.94 4.44
N GLN A 116 -6.75 -7.94 3.14
CA GLN A 116 -7.01 -9.08 2.27
C GLN A 116 -5.70 -9.62 1.71
N ARG A 117 -5.51 -10.95 1.78
CA ARG A 117 -4.36 -11.63 1.20
C ARG A 117 -4.72 -12.16 -0.17
N VAL A 118 -3.84 -11.93 -1.15
CA VAL A 118 -4.10 -12.20 -2.56
C VAL A 118 -3.03 -13.10 -3.15
N GLY A 119 -3.42 -13.95 -4.12
CA GLY A 119 -2.54 -14.68 -5.01
C GLY A 119 -2.38 -16.17 -4.70
N ARG A 120 -2.19 -16.63 -3.49
CA ARG A 120 -2.04 -18.03 -3.09
C ARG A 120 -2.89 -18.32 -1.87
N ILE A 121 -2.82 -19.55 -1.35
CA ILE A 121 -3.44 -19.87 -0.05
C ILE A 121 -2.91 -18.92 1.02
N PRO A 122 -3.73 -18.53 2.00
CA PRO A 122 -3.46 -17.41 2.90
C PRO A 122 -2.07 -17.36 3.56
N PRO A 123 -1.48 -18.45 4.10
CA PRO A 123 -0.15 -18.36 4.74
C PRO A 123 0.97 -18.01 3.74
N PHE A 124 0.78 -18.31 2.46
CA PHE A 124 1.76 -18.15 1.38
C PHE A 124 1.31 -17.13 0.32
N ALA A 125 0.43 -16.22 0.65
CA ALA A 125 -0.04 -15.17 -0.25
C ALA A 125 1.13 -14.43 -0.92
N LYS A 126 0.92 -13.98 -2.16
CA LYS A 126 1.92 -13.17 -2.88
C LYS A 126 1.91 -11.74 -2.38
N SER A 127 0.73 -11.16 -2.33
CA SER A 127 0.50 -9.76 -1.95
C SER A 127 -0.57 -9.67 -0.88
N MET A 128 -0.63 -8.53 -0.23
CA MET A 128 -1.74 -8.15 0.66
C MET A 128 -2.24 -6.77 0.25
N VAL A 129 -3.52 -6.54 0.49
CA VAL A 129 -4.17 -5.23 0.33
C VAL A 129 -4.63 -4.77 1.70
N ALA A 130 -4.12 -3.63 2.14
CA ALA A 130 -4.65 -2.91 3.30
C ALA A 130 -5.83 -2.05 2.84
N ILE A 131 -6.94 -2.15 3.55
CA ILE A 131 -8.14 -1.33 3.38
C ILE A 131 -8.21 -0.44 4.62
N ALA A 132 -7.84 0.82 4.46
CA ALA A 132 -7.70 1.76 5.57
C ALA A 132 -8.76 2.86 5.47
N THR A 133 -9.53 3.06 6.55
CA THR A 133 -10.64 4.03 6.60
C THR A 133 -10.24 5.25 7.42
N LYS A 134 -10.48 6.43 6.87
CA LYS A 134 -10.39 7.71 7.59
C LYS A 134 -11.69 8.00 8.32
N ALA A 135 -11.61 8.47 9.56
CA ALA A 135 -12.78 8.88 10.34
C ALA A 135 -13.64 9.93 9.57
N LYS A 136 -14.94 9.98 9.92
CA LYS A 136 -15.90 10.98 9.38
C LYS A 136 -15.64 12.36 9.92
#